data_4c7d3f083b79f6a9bb7ab4d38603ba67
#
_entry.id   4c7d3f083b79f6a9bb7ab4d38603ba67
#
_cell.length_a   1.000
_cell.length_b   1.000
_cell.length_c   1.000
_cell.angle_alpha   90.00
_cell.angle_beta   90.00
_cell.angle_gamma   90.00
#
_symmetry.space_group_name_H-M   'P 1'
#
loop_
_entity.id
_entity.type
_entity.pdbx_description
1 polymer ?
#
loop_
_entity_poly.entity_id
_entity_poly.type
_entity_poly.pdbx_seq_one_letter_code
_entity_poly.pdbx_strand_id
1 'polypeptide(L)'
;MDTIKKQKGSDDLKARALKLADLAQFQPGAIVSREILRKKTGTVTVFAFDEAEELSEHTAPFDALAFGLEGQADITISGKIHRLRAGDMIIMPADEPHAVKAVGRFKMALIMIRT
;
A
#
# COMPACT_ATOMS: atom_id res chain seq x y z
N MET A 1 -13.35 -8.37 -7.89
CA MET A 1 -13.18 -6.96 -7.46
C MET A 1 -12.64 -6.92 -6.04
N ASP A 2 -11.65 -6.10 -5.84
CA ASP A 2 -11.01 -6.00 -4.54
C ASP A 2 -11.89 -5.25 -3.55
N THR A 3 -11.98 -5.78 -2.34
CA THR A 3 -12.70 -5.10 -1.26
C THR A 3 -11.68 -4.53 -0.28
N ILE A 4 -11.57 -3.21 -0.27
CA ILE A 4 -10.69 -2.50 0.63
C ILE A 4 -11.52 -1.81 1.69
N LYS A 5 -11.22 -2.11 2.94
CA LYS A 5 -11.89 -1.46 4.07
C LYS A 5 -11.08 -0.22 4.46
N LYS A 6 -11.68 0.93 4.29
CA LYS A 6 -11.00 2.19 4.62
C LYS A 6 -11.13 2.48 6.11
N GLN A 7 -9.99 2.57 6.77
CA GLN A 7 -9.94 3.00 8.15
C GLN A 7 -9.98 4.53 8.17
N LYS A 8 -10.76 5.10 9.08
CA LYS A 8 -10.94 6.55 9.14
C LYS A 8 -9.62 7.25 9.42
N GLY A 9 -9.27 8.24 8.60
CA GLY A 9 -8.14 9.11 8.85
C GLY A 9 -8.41 10.05 10.00
N SER A 10 -7.36 10.61 10.57
CA SER A 10 -7.47 11.51 11.71
C SER A 10 -6.42 12.59 11.64
N ASP A 11 -6.81 13.81 11.96
CA ASP A 11 -5.88 14.93 12.12
C ASP A 11 -4.97 14.77 13.32
N ASP A 12 -5.31 13.84 14.22
CA ASP A 12 -4.51 13.55 15.41
C ASP A 12 -3.13 12.98 15.10
N LEU A 13 -2.86 12.65 13.85
CA LEU A 13 -1.55 12.11 13.43
C LEU A 13 -0.46 13.17 13.37
N LYS A 14 -0.83 14.44 13.28
CA LYS A 14 0.15 15.51 13.11
C LYS A 14 0.96 15.78 14.38
N ALA A 15 2.23 16.11 14.18
CA ALA A 15 3.16 16.48 15.25
C ALA A 15 3.34 15.40 16.32
N ARG A 16 3.27 14.14 15.89
CA ARG A 16 3.44 12.97 16.76
C ARG A 16 4.36 11.96 16.10
N ALA A 17 5.24 11.38 16.88
CA ALA A 17 6.07 10.28 16.42
C ALA A 17 5.28 8.99 16.58
N LEU A 18 4.95 8.33 15.47
CA LEU A 18 4.12 7.12 15.46
C LEU A 18 4.80 6.04 14.63
N LYS A 19 4.54 4.77 14.98
CA LYS A 19 4.98 3.66 14.14
C LYS A 19 4.03 3.55 12.96
N LEU A 20 4.58 3.73 11.77
CA LEU A 20 3.80 3.71 10.54
C LEU A 20 3.01 2.40 10.39
N ALA A 21 3.65 1.27 10.71
CA ALA A 21 3.00 -0.05 10.60
C ALA A 21 1.79 -0.21 11.53
N ASP A 22 1.70 0.56 12.61
CA ASP A 22 0.59 0.46 13.55
C ASP A 22 -0.64 1.24 13.09
N LEU A 23 -0.54 2.01 12.02
CA LEU A 23 -1.62 2.90 11.58
C LEU A 23 -2.70 2.18 10.77
N ALA A 24 -2.50 0.94 10.39
CA ALA A 24 -3.53 0.09 9.80
C ALA A 24 -3.43 -1.30 10.42
N GLN A 25 -4.57 -1.87 10.81
CA GLN A 25 -4.61 -3.16 11.47
C GLN A 25 -5.12 -4.24 10.53
N PHE A 26 -4.59 -5.45 10.64
CA PHE A 26 -5.10 -6.58 9.89
C PHE A 26 -6.54 -6.89 10.31
N GLN A 27 -7.37 -7.21 9.30
CA GLN A 27 -8.71 -7.74 9.53
C GLN A 27 -8.87 -9.01 8.72
N PRO A 28 -9.49 -10.06 9.28
CA PRO A 28 -9.65 -11.34 8.57
C PRO A 28 -10.33 -11.17 7.21
N GLY A 29 -9.71 -11.74 6.18
CA GLY A 29 -10.26 -11.75 4.82
C GLY A 29 -10.33 -10.39 4.15
N ALA A 30 -9.55 -9.42 4.60
CA ALA A 30 -9.67 -8.05 4.11
C ALA A 30 -8.33 -7.40 3.81
N ILE A 31 -8.40 -6.35 3.00
CA ILE A 31 -7.34 -5.37 2.86
C ILE A 31 -7.85 -4.11 3.56
N VAL A 32 -7.08 -3.62 4.52
CA VAL A 32 -7.41 -2.38 5.24
C VAL A 32 -6.50 -1.29 4.74
N SER A 33 -7.06 -0.13 4.41
CA SER A 33 -6.27 1.04 4.03
C SER A 33 -6.57 2.20 4.94
N ARG A 34 -5.54 2.98 5.24
CA ARG A 34 -5.69 4.23 5.98
C ARG A 34 -4.86 5.31 5.32
N GLU A 35 -5.53 6.33 4.83
CA GLU A 35 -4.86 7.49 4.25
C GLU A 35 -4.40 8.39 5.37
N ILE A 36 -3.08 8.59 5.48
CA ILE A 36 -2.50 9.34 6.58
C ILE A 36 -2.10 10.76 6.19
N LEU A 37 -1.93 11.00 4.91
CA LEU A 37 -1.64 12.34 4.41
C LEU A 37 -2.23 12.47 3.01
N ARG A 38 -3.00 13.53 2.79
CA ARG A 38 -3.59 13.80 1.48
C ARG A 38 -3.39 15.27 1.13
N LYS A 39 -2.83 15.48 -0.06
CA LYS A 39 -2.70 16.80 -0.68
C LYS A 39 -3.08 16.70 -2.15
N LYS A 40 -3.28 17.82 -2.82
CA LYS A 40 -3.58 17.83 -4.26
C LYS A 40 -2.48 17.14 -5.07
N THR A 41 -1.25 17.23 -4.59
CA THR A 41 -0.07 16.72 -5.29
C THR A 41 0.32 15.31 -4.88
N GLY A 42 -0.39 14.70 -3.95
CA GLY A 42 -0.07 13.32 -3.58
C GLY A 42 -0.74 12.83 -2.33
N THR A 43 -0.56 11.54 -2.08
CA THR A 43 -1.12 10.86 -0.92
C THR A 43 -0.11 9.92 -0.31
N VAL A 44 -0.23 9.68 1.00
CA VAL A 44 0.47 8.60 1.69
C VAL A 44 -0.59 7.75 2.36
N THR A 45 -0.63 6.46 2.02
CA THR A 45 -1.63 5.50 2.51
C THR A 45 -0.92 4.28 3.08
N VAL A 46 -1.35 3.81 4.23
CA VAL A 46 -0.88 2.55 4.80
C VAL A 46 -1.91 1.46 4.49
N PHE A 47 -1.42 0.31 4.03
CA PHE A 47 -2.25 -0.85 3.73
C PHE A 47 -1.86 -2.01 4.64
N ALA A 48 -2.85 -2.73 5.13
CA ALA A 48 -2.67 -4.00 5.83
C ALA A 48 -3.46 -5.08 5.07
N PHE A 49 -2.74 -6.07 4.54
CA PHE A 49 -3.31 -7.17 3.77
C PHE A 49 -3.35 -8.40 4.64
N ASP A 50 -4.53 -8.99 4.79
CA ASP A 50 -4.62 -10.33 5.37
C ASP A 50 -3.98 -11.34 4.42
N GLU A 51 -3.72 -12.53 4.91
CA GLU A 51 -3.07 -13.60 4.16
C GLU A 51 -3.77 -13.84 2.82
N ALA A 52 -2.99 -13.90 1.75
CA ALA A 52 -3.44 -14.17 0.38
C ALA A 52 -4.35 -13.10 -0.25
N GLU A 53 -4.61 -12.00 0.43
CA GLU A 53 -5.36 -10.89 -0.19
C GLU A 53 -4.54 -10.21 -1.26
N GLU A 54 -5.22 -9.70 -2.28
CA GLU A 54 -4.52 -9.04 -3.39
C GLU A 54 -5.30 -7.85 -3.95
N LEU A 55 -4.54 -6.87 -4.43
CA LEU A 55 -5.07 -5.79 -5.27
C LEU A 55 -4.91 -6.24 -6.71
N SER A 56 -6.02 -6.30 -7.44
CA SER A 56 -6.04 -6.73 -8.84
C SER A 56 -5.22 -5.80 -9.72
N GLU A 57 -4.80 -6.32 -10.87
CA GLU A 57 -4.04 -5.53 -11.84
C GLU A 57 -4.80 -4.28 -12.26
N HIS A 58 -4.11 -3.15 -12.20
CA HIS A 58 -4.64 -1.85 -12.59
C HIS A 58 -3.48 -0.93 -13.00
N THR A 59 -3.81 0.22 -13.56
CA THR A 59 -2.83 1.25 -13.92
C THR A 59 -3.17 2.55 -13.22
N ALA A 60 -2.17 3.40 -13.06
CA ALA A 60 -2.34 4.74 -12.55
C ALA A 60 -1.52 5.70 -13.42
N PRO A 61 -1.99 6.95 -13.60
CA PRO A 61 -1.30 7.91 -14.48
C PRO A 61 -0.12 8.63 -13.84
N PHE A 62 0.38 8.12 -12.73
CA PHE A 62 1.51 8.71 -11.99
C PHE A 62 2.32 7.62 -11.33
N ASP A 63 3.60 7.92 -11.02
CA ASP A 63 4.46 6.98 -10.32
C ASP A 63 3.99 6.79 -8.89
N ALA A 64 4.10 5.56 -8.39
CA ALA A 64 3.77 5.22 -7.02
C ALA A 64 4.92 4.44 -6.39
N LEU A 65 5.27 4.79 -5.15
CA LEU A 65 6.31 4.09 -4.41
C LEU A 65 5.64 3.23 -3.34
N ALA A 66 5.91 1.93 -3.36
CA ALA A 66 5.48 1.01 -2.31
C ALA A 66 6.67 0.71 -1.40
N PHE A 67 6.46 0.87 -0.10
CA PHE A 67 7.48 0.61 0.90
C PHE A 67 6.98 -0.47 1.86
N GLY A 68 7.69 -1.61 1.93
CA GLY A 68 7.31 -2.72 2.80
C GLY A 68 7.52 -2.38 4.26
N LEU A 69 6.51 -2.59 5.08
CA LEU A 69 6.55 -2.30 6.51
C LEU A 69 6.59 -3.58 7.35
N GLU A 70 5.88 -4.62 6.92
CA GLU A 70 5.77 -5.87 7.67
C GLU A 70 5.43 -6.99 6.70
N GLY A 71 6.06 -8.15 6.85
CA GLY A 71 5.80 -9.31 6.00
C GLY A 71 6.36 -9.15 4.60
N GLN A 72 5.71 -9.76 3.62
CA GLN A 72 6.17 -9.72 2.23
C GLN A 72 5.01 -9.86 1.26
N ALA A 73 5.23 -9.40 0.04
CA ALA A 73 4.25 -9.48 -1.03
C ALA A 73 4.93 -9.65 -2.38
N ASP A 74 4.19 -10.18 -3.34
CA ASP A 74 4.60 -10.21 -4.74
C ASP A 74 3.94 -9.03 -5.44
N ILE A 75 4.76 -8.15 -5.99
CA ILE A 75 4.30 -7.01 -6.78
C ILE A 75 4.61 -7.31 -8.23
N THR A 76 3.55 -7.42 -9.04
CA THR A 76 3.68 -7.70 -10.46
C THR A 76 3.58 -6.40 -11.23
N ILE A 77 4.60 -6.10 -12.02
CA ILE A 77 4.63 -4.89 -12.86
C ILE A 77 4.85 -5.33 -14.30
N SER A 78 3.90 -5.03 -15.16
CA SER A 78 3.94 -5.41 -16.59
C SER A 78 4.29 -6.88 -16.77
N GLY A 79 3.67 -7.75 -15.98
CA GLY A 79 3.84 -9.19 -16.03
C GLY A 79 5.06 -9.76 -15.29
N LYS A 80 5.92 -8.90 -14.74
CA LYS A 80 7.11 -9.35 -14.02
C LYS A 80 6.89 -9.26 -12.51
N ILE A 81 7.17 -10.36 -11.80
CA ILE A 81 6.97 -10.45 -10.35
C ILE A 81 8.21 -9.98 -9.61
N HIS A 82 7.99 -9.11 -8.61
CA HIS A 82 9.03 -8.62 -7.71
C HIS A 82 8.61 -8.92 -6.27
N ARG A 83 9.45 -9.61 -5.51
CA ARG A 83 9.18 -9.86 -4.10
C ARG A 83 9.60 -8.64 -3.29
N LEU A 84 8.63 -8.04 -2.58
CA LEU A 84 8.86 -6.91 -1.69
C LEU A 84 8.78 -7.38 -0.24
N ARG A 85 9.83 -7.14 0.52
CA ARG A 85 9.90 -7.50 1.94
C ARG A 85 9.89 -6.24 2.80
N ALA A 86 9.73 -6.41 4.10
CA ALA A 86 9.82 -5.30 5.04
C ALA A 86 11.19 -4.60 4.89
N GLY A 87 11.15 -3.28 4.74
CA GLY A 87 12.33 -2.46 4.52
C GLY A 87 12.67 -2.21 3.05
N ASP A 88 12.09 -2.99 2.13
CA ASP A 88 12.29 -2.79 0.70
C ASP A 88 11.33 -1.75 0.15
N MET A 89 11.69 -1.14 -0.96
CA MET A 89 10.80 -0.26 -1.70
C MET A 89 10.81 -0.65 -3.18
N ILE A 90 9.73 -0.33 -3.88
CA ILE A 90 9.64 -0.47 -5.32
C ILE A 90 8.85 0.69 -5.89
N ILE A 91 9.26 1.19 -7.05
CA ILE A 91 8.50 2.22 -7.76
C ILE A 91 7.70 1.53 -8.85
N MET A 92 6.39 1.73 -8.82
CA MET A 92 5.49 1.25 -9.86
C MET A 92 5.30 2.40 -10.83
N PRO A 93 5.85 2.27 -12.07
CA PRO A 93 5.84 3.38 -13.01
C PRO A 93 4.44 3.76 -13.48
N ALA A 94 4.28 5.04 -13.82
CA ALA A 94 3.04 5.54 -14.41
C ALA A 94 2.65 4.72 -15.63
N ASP A 95 1.37 4.45 -15.76
CA ASP A 95 0.75 3.79 -16.92
C ASP A 95 1.16 2.33 -17.16
N GLU A 96 1.98 1.73 -16.30
CA GLU A 96 2.29 0.31 -16.37
C GLU A 96 1.36 -0.49 -15.47
N PRO A 97 0.78 -1.60 -15.98
CA PRO A 97 -0.12 -2.42 -15.15
C PRO A 97 0.63 -3.03 -13.97
N HIS A 98 0.01 -2.98 -12.81
CA HIS A 98 0.62 -3.55 -11.61
C HIS A 98 -0.45 -4.16 -10.69
N ALA A 99 -0.01 -5.16 -9.91
CA ALA A 99 -0.83 -5.87 -8.95
C ALA A 99 -0.01 -6.15 -7.69
N VAL A 100 -0.68 -6.31 -6.57
CA VAL A 100 -0.02 -6.61 -5.29
C VAL A 100 -0.71 -7.81 -4.66
N LYS A 101 0.06 -8.85 -4.35
CA LYS A 101 -0.46 -10.04 -3.68
C LYS A 101 0.32 -10.33 -2.42
N ALA A 102 -0.36 -10.35 -1.28
CA ALA A 102 0.27 -10.68 0.00
C ALA A 102 0.72 -12.14 0.04
N VAL A 103 1.93 -12.36 0.58
CA VAL A 103 2.46 -13.69 0.87
C VAL A 103 2.55 -13.78 2.38
N GLY A 104 1.53 -14.38 3.02
CA GLY A 104 1.27 -14.19 4.43
C GLY A 104 0.65 -12.82 4.66
N ARG A 105 0.62 -12.35 5.89
CA ARG A 105 0.14 -11.01 6.21
C ARG A 105 1.20 -9.98 5.83
N PHE A 106 0.75 -8.86 5.28
CA PHE A 106 1.65 -7.86 4.71
C PHE A 106 1.15 -6.45 4.97
N LYS A 107 2.06 -5.57 5.32
CA LYS A 107 1.77 -4.13 5.41
C LYS A 107 2.74 -3.35 4.54
N MET A 108 2.22 -2.31 3.90
CA MET A 108 3.04 -1.39 3.12
C MET A 108 2.53 0.04 3.24
N ALA A 109 3.42 0.99 2.98
CA ALA A 109 3.05 2.37 2.75
C ALA A 109 3.07 2.61 1.25
N LEU A 110 2.05 3.27 0.73
CA LEU A 110 1.98 3.64 -0.67
C LEU A 110 2.02 5.16 -0.79
N ILE A 111 2.99 5.66 -1.53
CA ILE A 111 3.20 7.09 -1.72
C ILE A 111 2.97 7.39 -3.20
N MET A 112 1.96 8.21 -3.48
CA MET A 112 1.65 8.63 -4.85
C MET A 112 1.90 10.12 -4.98
N ILE A 113 2.66 10.49 -6.00
CA ILE A 113 2.98 11.89 -6.27
C ILE A 113 2.34 12.26 -7.60
N ARG A 114 1.50 13.28 -7.54
CA ARG A 114 0.79 13.79 -8.72
C ARG A 114 1.39 15.13 -9.11
N THR A 115 1.54 15.34 -10.39
CA THR A 115 2.03 16.64 -10.90
C THR A 115 0.91 17.46 -11.47
#